data_23a8dc8d606530d8e7e8b5c34ca55560
#
_entry.id   23a8dc8d606530d8e7e8b5c34ca55560
#
_cell.length_a   1.000
_cell.length_b   1.000
_cell.length_c   1.000
_cell.angle_alpha   90.00
_cell.angle_beta   90.00
_cell.angle_gamma   90.00
#
_symmetry.space_group_name_H-M   'P 1'
#
loop_
_entity.id
_entity.type
_entity.pdbx_description
1 polymer ?
#
loop_
_entity_poly.entity_id
_entity_poly.type
_entity_poly.pdbx_seq_one_letter_code
_entity_poly.pdbx_strand_id
1 'polypeptide(L)'
;MMLNNSIEVTFYMESNDYINMREIDKILNIKNAEFYSKGDLFTSPNKKVQFIIEHSYYSFGIDKEENLNEKINKIIQKIEDIKKNLDYIFKKYKLNKELIIYSWANDEATREYKITLRQIQLLSELGIELKIIHYNI
;
A
#
# COMPACT_ATOMS: atom_id res chain seq x y z
N MET A 1 -6.51 -13.79 -21.72
CA MET A 1 -5.78 -12.54 -21.64
C MET A 1 -4.62 -12.66 -20.66
N MET A 2 -3.56 -12.06 -20.94
CA MET A 2 -2.34 -12.18 -20.16
C MET A 2 -2.11 -10.95 -19.29
N LEU A 3 -1.59 -11.16 -18.12
CA LEU A 3 -1.09 -10.08 -17.27
C LEU A 3 0.30 -9.66 -17.72
N ASN A 4 0.46 -9.40 -18.99
CA ASN A 4 1.75 -9.05 -19.53
C ASN A 4 2.17 -7.68 -19.03
N ASN A 5 3.30 -7.64 -18.34
CA ASN A 5 3.92 -6.39 -17.96
C ASN A 5 3.03 -5.47 -17.11
N SER A 6 2.30 -6.05 -16.18
CA SER A 6 1.49 -5.29 -15.23
C SER A 6 2.35 -4.72 -14.09
N ILE A 7 1.93 -3.60 -13.57
CA ILE A 7 2.60 -2.95 -12.45
C ILE A 7 1.55 -2.41 -11.49
N GLU A 8 1.76 -2.62 -10.20
CA GLU A 8 0.97 -2.02 -9.15
C GLU A 8 1.86 -1.35 -8.13
N VAL A 9 1.39 -0.23 -7.59
CA VAL A 9 2.07 0.47 -6.50
C VAL A 9 1.07 0.62 -5.37
N THR A 10 1.44 0.13 -4.20
CA THR A 10 0.55 0.09 -3.03
C THR A 10 1.28 0.58 -1.78
N PHE A 11 0.64 1.45 -1.04
CA PHE A 11 1.05 1.78 0.32
C PHE A 11 0.37 0.80 1.27
N TYR A 12 1.14 0.19 2.17
CA TYR A 12 0.66 -0.84 3.07
C TYR A 12 1.23 -0.62 4.46
N MET A 13 0.38 -0.71 5.47
CA MET A 13 0.83 -0.70 6.86
C MET A 13 0.10 -1.77 7.65
N GLU A 14 0.79 -2.39 8.60
CA GLU A 14 0.27 -3.50 9.36
C GLU A 14 0.81 -3.58 10.78
N SER A 15 0.09 -4.30 11.61
CA SER A 15 0.51 -4.67 12.97
C SER A 15 -0.01 -6.07 13.30
N ASN A 16 0.77 -6.82 14.08
CA ASN A 16 0.31 -8.10 14.63
C ASN A 16 -0.69 -7.91 15.78
N ASP A 17 -0.84 -6.68 16.28
CA ASP A 17 -1.75 -6.36 17.36
C ASP A 17 -3.11 -5.89 16.81
N TYR A 18 -4.12 -5.93 17.67
CA TYR A 18 -5.40 -5.33 17.33
C TYR A 18 -5.24 -3.82 17.26
N ILE A 19 -5.62 -3.24 16.14
CA ILE A 19 -5.76 -1.80 15.95
C ILE A 19 -7.11 -1.56 15.27
N ASN A 20 -7.89 -0.61 15.76
CA ASN A 20 -9.14 -0.26 15.12
C ASN A 20 -8.89 0.50 13.82
N MET A 21 -8.83 -0.24 12.72
CA MET A 21 -8.51 0.32 11.41
C MET A 21 -9.61 1.22 10.86
N ARG A 22 -10.83 1.12 11.37
CA ARG A 22 -11.90 2.05 11.01
C ARG A 22 -11.63 3.46 11.50
N GLU A 23 -11.02 3.59 12.67
CA GLU A 23 -10.60 4.90 13.17
C GLU A 23 -9.49 5.50 12.30
N ILE A 24 -8.55 4.67 11.89
CA ILE A 24 -7.49 5.09 10.97
C ILE A 24 -8.08 5.56 9.65
N ASP A 25 -9.04 4.80 9.11
CA ASP A 25 -9.71 5.18 7.87
C ASP A 25 -10.45 6.52 7.98
N LYS A 26 -11.08 6.76 9.11
CA LYS A 26 -11.73 8.06 9.35
C LYS A 26 -10.73 9.23 9.36
N ILE A 27 -9.56 9.01 9.95
CA ILE A 27 -8.51 10.01 10.02
C ILE A 27 -7.91 10.28 8.64
N LEU A 28 -7.58 9.23 7.89
CA LEU A 28 -6.97 9.35 6.58
C LEU A 28 -7.96 9.72 5.49
N ASN A 29 -9.19 9.23 5.59
CA ASN A 29 -10.28 9.51 4.64
C ASN A 29 -9.88 9.26 3.19
N ILE A 30 -9.32 8.08 2.93
CA ILE A 30 -8.88 7.69 1.59
C ILE A 30 -9.97 6.85 0.91
N LYS A 31 -10.34 7.27 -0.29
CA LYS A 31 -11.32 6.54 -1.09
C LYS A 31 -10.74 5.21 -1.56
N ASN A 32 -11.53 4.15 -1.44
CA ASN A 32 -11.17 2.79 -1.89
C ASN A 32 -9.97 2.17 -1.15
N ALA A 33 -9.69 2.61 0.07
CA ALA A 33 -8.72 1.92 0.90
C ALA A 33 -9.28 0.56 1.34
N GLU A 34 -8.39 -0.41 1.48
CA GLU A 34 -8.72 -1.72 2.01
C GLU A 34 -8.15 -1.84 3.41
N PHE A 35 -8.96 -2.26 4.37
CA PHE A 35 -8.50 -2.38 5.74
C PHE A 35 -9.30 -3.42 6.53
N TYR A 36 -8.62 -4.06 7.47
CA TYR A 36 -9.21 -4.97 8.44
C TYR A 36 -8.47 -4.87 9.75
N SER A 37 -9.20 -5.03 10.84
CA SER A 37 -8.60 -5.17 12.16
C SER A 37 -8.43 -6.64 12.51
N LYS A 38 -7.40 -6.96 13.30
CA LYS A 38 -7.19 -8.31 13.81
C LYS A 38 -8.46 -8.77 14.53
N GLY A 39 -8.93 -9.96 14.22
CA GLY A 39 -10.15 -10.53 14.78
C GLY A 39 -11.39 -10.31 13.94
N ASP A 40 -11.33 -9.46 12.91
CA ASP A 40 -12.45 -9.29 11.99
C ASP A 40 -12.71 -10.58 11.22
N LEU A 41 -13.97 -10.82 10.88
CA LEU A 41 -14.36 -11.91 10.00
C LEU A 41 -14.31 -11.43 8.55
N PHE A 42 -13.48 -12.06 7.75
CA PHE A 42 -13.48 -11.87 6.30
C PHE A 42 -14.49 -12.84 5.68
N THR A 43 -15.33 -12.32 4.80
CA THR A 43 -16.26 -13.15 4.00
C THR A 43 -16.10 -12.76 2.55
N SER A 44 -15.84 -13.75 1.68
CA SER A 44 -15.72 -13.49 0.25
C SER A 44 -17.06 -13.03 -0.35
N PRO A 45 -17.07 -12.34 -1.50
CA PRO A 45 -18.30 -11.88 -2.14
C PRO A 45 -19.31 -12.99 -2.41
N ASN A 46 -18.85 -14.20 -2.72
CA ASN A 46 -19.70 -15.36 -2.95
C ASN A 46 -20.05 -16.13 -1.66
N LYS A 47 -19.57 -15.66 -0.53
CA LYS A 47 -19.77 -16.27 0.82
C LYS A 47 -19.21 -17.69 0.97
N LYS A 48 -18.37 -18.14 0.04
CA LYS A 48 -17.77 -19.48 0.10
C LYS A 48 -16.53 -19.55 0.95
N VAL A 49 -15.84 -18.41 1.13
CA VAL A 49 -14.62 -18.34 1.92
C VAL A 49 -14.84 -17.41 3.10
N GLN A 50 -14.58 -17.93 4.29
CA GLN A 50 -14.62 -17.14 5.52
C GLN A 50 -13.38 -17.48 6.35
N PHE A 51 -12.76 -16.47 6.93
CA PHE A 51 -11.68 -16.67 7.90
C PHE A 51 -11.54 -15.46 8.79
N ILE A 52 -10.88 -15.66 9.91
CA ILE A 52 -10.59 -14.60 10.87
C ILE A 52 -9.31 -13.90 10.45
N ILE A 53 -9.32 -12.59 10.39
CA ILE A 53 -8.16 -11.77 10.08
C ILE A 53 -7.14 -11.90 11.21
N GLU A 54 -5.89 -12.27 10.85
CA GLU A 54 -4.84 -12.57 11.83
C GLU A 54 -4.02 -11.37 12.24
N HIS A 55 -4.04 -10.30 11.45
CA HIS A 55 -3.31 -9.06 11.76
C HIS A 55 -4.09 -7.86 11.23
N SER A 56 -3.87 -6.71 11.85
CA SER A 56 -4.50 -5.47 11.41
C SER A 56 -3.73 -4.88 10.25
N TYR A 57 -4.42 -4.42 9.20
CA TYR A 57 -3.76 -3.76 8.08
C TYR A 57 -4.63 -2.69 7.41
N TYR A 58 -3.95 -1.78 6.74
CA TYR A 58 -4.55 -0.70 5.96
C TYR A 58 -3.73 -0.51 4.70
N SER A 59 -4.37 -0.49 3.55
CA SER A 59 -3.67 -0.31 2.29
C SER A 59 -4.46 0.52 1.30
N PHE A 60 -3.73 1.22 0.43
CA PHE A 60 -4.33 1.89 -0.73
C PHE A 60 -3.33 1.93 -1.88
N GLY A 61 -3.86 1.93 -3.08
CA GLY A 61 -3.08 2.02 -4.30
C GLY A 61 -3.60 3.11 -5.21
N ILE A 62 -3.00 3.23 -6.37
CA ILE A 62 -3.44 4.14 -7.42
C ILE A 62 -4.01 3.33 -8.56
N ASP A 63 -5.29 3.57 -8.88
CA ASP A 63 -5.99 2.93 -9.98
C ASP A 63 -5.87 3.75 -11.26
N LYS A 64 -6.10 3.09 -12.39
CA LYS A 64 -6.29 3.72 -13.71
C LYS A 64 -5.08 4.40 -14.34
N GLU A 65 -3.92 4.33 -13.74
CA GLU A 65 -2.70 4.83 -14.35
C GLU A 65 -1.94 3.66 -14.98
N GLU A 66 -1.47 3.85 -16.20
CA GLU A 66 -0.69 2.81 -16.90
C GLU A 66 0.81 3.00 -16.75
N ASN A 67 1.25 4.23 -16.56
CA ASN A 67 2.65 4.57 -16.44
C ASN A 67 3.14 4.40 -15.01
N LEU A 68 4.22 3.62 -14.83
CA LEU A 68 4.78 3.35 -13.52
C LEU A 68 5.24 4.59 -12.79
N ASN A 69 5.94 5.50 -13.49
CA ASN A 69 6.41 6.74 -12.86
C ASN A 69 5.23 7.60 -12.37
N GLU A 70 4.15 7.64 -13.12
CA GLU A 70 2.96 8.36 -12.70
C GLU A 70 2.30 7.72 -11.49
N LYS A 71 2.23 6.38 -11.43
CA LYS A 71 1.72 5.68 -10.25
C LYS A 71 2.54 5.99 -9.01
N ILE A 72 3.86 5.93 -9.14
CA ILE A 72 4.77 6.26 -8.04
C ILE A 72 4.58 7.71 -7.60
N ASN A 73 4.57 8.64 -8.53
CA ASN A 73 4.41 10.06 -8.23
C ASN A 73 3.08 10.34 -7.53
N LYS A 74 2.00 9.73 -8.00
CA LYS A 74 0.67 9.93 -7.42
C LYS A 74 0.54 9.36 -6.03
N ILE A 75 1.06 8.16 -5.80
CA ILE A 75 0.97 7.57 -4.46
C ILE A 75 1.83 8.32 -3.47
N ILE A 76 3.03 8.77 -3.87
CA ILE A 76 3.89 9.57 -3.01
C ILE A 76 3.25 10.94 -2.74
N GLN A 77 2.62 11.55 -3.74
CA GLN A 77 1.88 12.80 -3.54
C GLN A 77 0.73 12.59 -2.53
N LYS A 78 0.03 11.47 -2.64
CA LYS A 78 -1.02 11.13 -1.68
C LYS A 78 -0.47 10.99 -0.27
N ILE A 79 0.66 10.33 -0.11
CA ILE A 79 1.34 10.19 1.18
C ILE A 79 1.74 11.57 1.71
N GLU A 80 2.27 12.45 0.86
CA GLU A 80 2.62 13.81 1.25
C GLU A 80 1.38 14.59 1.71
N ASP A 81 0.28 14.48 0.99
CA ASP A 81 -0.97 15.17 1.32
C ASP A 81 -1.53 14.77 2.69
N ILE A 82 -1.31 13.52 3.09
CA ILE A 82 -1.80 13.00 4.38
C ILE A 82 -0.68 12.88 5.44
N LYS A 83 0.48 13.46 5.18
CA LYS A 83 1.66 13.33 6.04
C LYS A 83 1.37 13.65 7.51
N LYS A 84 0.64 14.71 7.76
CA LYS A 84 0.30 15.15 9.12
C LYS A 84 -0.50 14.08 9.87
N ASN A 85 -1.48 13.50 9.20
CA ASN A 85 -2.30 12.45 9.78
C ASN A 85 -1.53 11.14 9.94
N LEU A 86 -0.64 10.84 8.99
CA LEU A 86 0.25 9.68 9.12
C LEU A 86 1.19 9.83 10.30
N ASP A 87 1.80 11.00 10.49
CA ASP A 87 2.65 11.26 11.65
C ASP A 87 1.91 11.01 12.95
N TYR A 88 0.67 11.49 13.05
CA TYR A 88 -0.17 11.26 14.23
C TYR A 88 -0.38 9.76 14.48
N ILE A 89 -0.74 9.03 13.42
CA ILE A 89 -1.00 7.58 13.49
C ILE A 89 0.26 6.82 13.88
N PHE A 90 1.41 7.15 13.28
CA PHE A 90 2.66 6.46 13.52
C PHE A 90 3.24 6.71 14.91
N LYS A 91 2.89 7.83 15.54
CA LYS A 91 3.24 8.11 16.94
C LYS A 91 2.33 7.36 17.90
N LYS A 92 1.08 7.15 17.52
CA LYS A 92 0.09 6.48 18.36
C LYS A 92 0.19 4.96 18.29
N TYR A 93 0.49 4.42 17.12
CA TYR A 93 0.50 2.98 16.88
C TYR A 93 1.84 2.54 16.33
N LYS A 94 2.30 1.37 16.78
CA LYS A 94 3.48 0.74 16.22
C LYS A 94 3.07 -0.04 14.98
N LEU A 95 3.46 0.44 13.82
CA LEU A 95 3.08 -0.13 12.53
C LEU A 95 4.32 -0.41 11.67
N ASN A 96 4.30 -1.51 10.95
CA ASN A 96 5.19 -1.74 9.82
C ASN A 96 4.59 -1.00 8.62
N LYS A 97 5.41 -0.26 7.88
CA LYS A 97 4.96 0.62 6.80
C LYS A 97 5.80 0.37 5.57
N GLU A 98 5.14 0.07 4.46
CA GLU A 98 5.83 -0.25 3.22
C GLU A 98 5.16 0.44 2.03
N LEU A 99 5.97 0.94 1.12
CA LEU A 99 5.53 1.28 -0.23
C LEU A 99 5.99 0.15 -1.13
N ILE A 100 5.05 -0.59 -1.70
CA ILE A 100 5.34 -1.81 -2.44
C ILE A 100 5.10 -1.59 -3.92
N ILE A 101 6.09 -1.91 -4.72
CA ILE A 101 5.99 -1.91 -6.17
C ILE A 101 5.96 -3.36 -6.63
N TYR A 102 4.83 -3.77 -7.20
CA TYR A 102 4.68 -5.10 -7.79
C TYR A 102 4.85 -5.00 -9.30
N SER A 103 5.66 -5.88 -9.86
CA SER A 103 5.91 -5.93 -11.29
C SER A 103 5.74 -7.36 -11.79
N TRP A 104 4.91 -7.54 -12.81
CA TRP A 104 4.75 -8.80 -13.53
C TRP A 104 5.23 -8.61 -14.95
N ALA A 105 6.28 -9.33 -15.33
CA ALA A 105 6.86 -9.21 -16.65
C ALA A 105 7.58 -10.50 -17.04
N ASN A 106 7.79 -10.71 -18.34
CA ASN A 106 8.66 -11.79 -18.80
C ASN A 106 10.13 -11.37 -18.60
N ASP A 107 11.04 -12.34 -18.70
CA ASP A 107 12.46 -12.14 -18.43
C ASP A 107 13.13 -11.11 -19.34
N GLU A 108 12.58 -10.88 -20.51
CA GLU A 108 13.14 -9.96 -21.50
C GLU A 108 12.66 -8.52 -21.30
N ALA A 109 11.63 -8.32 -20.48
CA ALA A 109 11.08 -7.00 -20.28
C ALA A 109 12.01 -6.12 -19.44
N THR A 110 12.29 -4.94 -19.94
CA THR A 110 13.04 -3.93 -19.22
C THR A 110 12.07 -2.95 -18.60
N ARG A 111 12.33 -2.62 -17.33
CA ARG A 111 11.52 -1.68 -16.58
C ARG A 111 12.39 -0.57 -16.03
N GLU A 112 12.01 0.65 -16.34
CA GLU A 112 12.65 1.81 -15.77
C GLU A 112 11.64 2.64 -14.99
N TYR A 113 12.02 3.07 -13.81
CA TYR A 113 11.28 4.05 -13.04
C TYR A 113 12.23 4.84 -12.17
N LYS A 114 11.80 6.02 -11.79
CA LYS A 114 12.65 6.93 -11.05
C LYS A 114 11.96 7.33 -9.76
N ILE A 115 12.69 7.20 -8.67
CA ILE A 115 12.29 7.73 -7.37
C ILE A 115 13.27 8.83 -7.04
N THR A 116 12.77 10.06 -6.89
CA THR A 116 13.62 11.22 -6.66
C THR A 116 14.16 11.24 -5.24
N LEU A 117 15.24 11.99 -5.04
CA LEU A 117 15.79 12.18 -3.69
C LEU A 117 14.75 12.76 -2.73
N ARG A 118 13.96 13.74 -3.19
CA ARG A 118 12.90 14.32 -2.38
C ARG A 118 11.86 13.27 -1.95
N GLN A 119 11.48 12.38 -2.86
CA GLN A 119 10.54 11.30 -2.57
C GLN A 119 11.12 10.31 -1.56
N ILE A 120 12.40 9.95 -1.71
CA ILE A 120 13.10 9.08 -0.76
C ILE A 120 13.17 9.74 0.61
N GLN A 121 13.45 11.03 0.67
CA GLN A 121 13.47 11.77 1.93
C GLN A 121 12.13 11.75 2.63
N LEU A 122 11.03 11.93 1.90
CA LEU A 122 9.69 11.86 2.48
C LEU A 122 9.42 10.48 3.09
N LEU A 123 9.72 9.42 2.35
CA LEU A 123 9.54 8.06 2.85
C LEU A 123 10.40 7.80 4.08
N SER A 124 11.65 8.27 4.06
CA SER A 124 12.56 8.13 5.19
C SER A 124 12.06 8.86 6.42
N GLU A 125 11.59 10.09 6.28
CA GLU A 125 11.03 10.87 7.39
C GLU A 125 9.85 10.18 8.06
N LEU A 126 9.03 9.51 7.27
CA LEU A 126 7.87 8.77 7.77
C LEU A 126 8.21 7.34 8.19
N GLY A 127 9.42 6.90 7.98
CA GLY A 127 9.83 5.53 8.28
C GLY A 127 9.17 4.49 7.40
N ILE A 128 8.84 4.85 6.17
CA ILE A 128 8.22 3.94 5.20
C ILE A 128 9.32 3.25 4.41
N GLU A 129 9.31 1.92 4.42
CA GLU A 129 10.25 1.13 3.64
C GLU A 129 9.78 0.99 2.19
N LEU A 130 10.71 1.00 1.26
CA LEU A 130 10.43 0.71 -0.14
C LEU A 130 10.69 -0.76 -0.41
N LYS A 131 9.68 -1.45 -0.96
CA LYS A 131 9.78 -2.87 -1.29
C LYS A 131 9.43 -3.06 -2.76
N ILE A 132 10.27 -3.80 -3.47
CA ILE A 132 10.06 -4.08 -4.88
C ILE A 132 9.95 -5.60 -5.04
N ILE A 133 8.84 -6.05 -5.62
CA ILE A 133 8.58 -7.46 -5.86
C ILE A 133 8.39 -7.65 -7.35
N HIS A 134 9.21 -8.51 -7.93
CA HIS A 134 9.13 -8.84 -9.35
C HIS A 134 8.71 -10.29 -9.54
N TYR A 135 7.70 -10.49 -10.38
CA TYR A 135 7.25 -11.83 -10.77
C TYR A 135 7.54 -12.06 -12.25
N ASN A 136 8.18 -13.17 -12.53
CA ASN A 136 8.37 -13.64 -13.91
C ASN A 136 7.12 -14.41 -14.36
N ILE A 137 6.69 -14.10 -15.56
CA ILE A 137 5.52 -14.73 -16.15
C ILE A 137 5.83 -15.35 -17.51
#